data_a6781d21a99c1ee48a2b1ebd1283e702
#
_entry.id   a6781d21a99c1ee48a2b1ebd1283e702
#
_cell.length_a   1.000
_cell.length_b   1.000
_cell.length_c   1.000
_cell.angle_alpha   90.00
_cell.angle_beta   90.00
_cell.angle_gamma   90.00
#
_symmetry.space_group_name_H-M   'P 1'
#
loop_
_entity.id
_entity.type
_entity.pdbx_description
1 polymer ?
#
loop_
_entity_poly.entity_id
_entity_poly.type
_entity_poly.pdbx_seq_one_letter_code
_entity_poly.pdbx_strand_id
1 'polypeptide(L)'
;MQSERTFIDGKVDGVSRTYHSNGKVETEKVYKLGIEDGYDRRYGSDGTLTLDECYKDGKRDGKWTQHLSSNLGDMVRISFYKNGLPDGQWSETWKDGKPRSKSSYKDGKKEGVWIRYGKGGKPEKSTTYKNDEKNGEEITYFTDGTPEKSSNYLNGKLNGVTKEFYFESGKCKSEYTFKNGQREGAYKRYFDTGELREEGCCEADSEVYRKEYYANGKLKSVAERKGGGWNTIERYDSEGNKE
;
A
#
# COMPACT_ATOMS: atom_id res chain seq x y z
N MET A 1 18.47 -40.59 2.63
CA MET A 1 17.40 -39.74 3.22
C MET A 1 16.42 -40.72 3.88
N GLN A 2 16.22 -40.63 5.19
CA GLN A 2 15.21 -41.43 5.90
C GLN A 2 13.83 -40.80 5.70
N SER A 3 12.80 -41.63 5.51
CA SER A 3 11.42 -41.18 5.42
C SER A 3 10.48 -42.14 6.10
N GLU A 4 9.43 -41.60 6.71
CA GLU A 4 8.32 -42.34 7.31
C GLU A 4 7.03 -41.98 6.60
N ARG A 5 6.23 -43.00 6.20
CA ARG A 5 4.93 -42.81 5.54
C ARG A 5 3.99 -43.94 5.91
N THR A 6 2.73 -43.59 6.10
CA THR A 6 1.64 -44.55 6.24
C THR A 6 0.86 -44.64 4.93
N PHE A 7 0.40 -45.83 4.58
CA PHE A 7 -0.35 -46.06 3.35
C PHE A 7 -1.70 -46.77 3.66
N ILE A 8 -2.73 -46.35 2.96
CA ILE A 8 -4.03 -47.02 2.88
C ILE A 8 -4.33 -47.25 1.40
N ASP A 9 -4.63 -48.49 1.03
CA ASP A 9 -4.91 -48.89 -0.37
C ASP A 9 -3.85 -48.37 -1.38
N GLY A 10 -2.57 -48.49 -1.01
CA GLY A 10 -1.45 -48.08 -1.84
C GLY A 10 -1.23 -46.56 -1.98
N LYS A 11 -2.05 -45.75 -1.28
CA LYS A 11 -1.94 -44.29 -1.25
C LYS A 11 -1.42 -43.83 0.10
N VAL A 12 -0.59 -42.76 0.10
CA VAL A 12 -0.12 -42.16 1.34
C VAL A 12 -1.34 -41.62 2.10
N ASP A 13 -1.46 -41.98 3.37
CA ASP A 13 -2.54 -41.51 4.26
C ASP A 13 -1.98 -41.22 5.65
N GLY A 14 -2.31 -40.07 6.23
CA GLY A 14 -1.76 -39.60 7.48
C GLY A 14 -0.47 -38.79 7.32
N VAL A 15 0.38 -38.80 8.35
CA VAL A 15 1.60 -38.00 8.43
C VAL A 15 2.74 -38.66 7.63
N SER A 16 3.40 -37.87 6.77
CA SER A 16 4.64 -38.24 6.08
C SER A 16 5.77 -37.38 6.59
N ARG A 17 6.91 -37.97 6.97
CA ARG A 17 8.12 -37.28 7.44
C ARG A 17 9.33 -37.60 6.58
N THR A 18 10.18 -36.59 6.38
CA THR A 18 11.56 -36.76 5.94
C THR A 18 12.52 -36.19 6.98
N TYR A 19 13.76 -36.63 6.96
CA TYR A 19 14.75 -36.29 7.95
C TYR A 19 16.02 -35.76 7.34
N HIS A 20 16.62 -34.74 7.97
CA HIS A 20 17.99 -34.30 7.71
C HIS A 20 19.00 -35.40 8.00
N SER A 21 20.23 -35.26 7.51
CA SER A 21 21.33 -36.19 7.78
C SER A 21 21.69 -36.30 9.28
N ASN A 22 21.33 -35.33 10.09
CA ASN A 22 21.52 -35.34 11.53
C ASN A 22 20.35 -35.98 12.31
N GLY A 23 19.38 -36.59 11.62
CA GLY A 23 18.22 -37.28 12.22
C GLY A 23 17.08 -36.38 12.65
N LYS A 24 17.19 -35.06 12.53
CA LYS A 24 16.06 -34.14 12.83
C LYS A 24 15.08 -34.12 11.65
N VAL A 25 13.81 -33.90 11.95
CA VAL A 25 12.77 -33.74 10.93
C VAL A 25 13.12 -32.60 9.97
N GLU A 26 13.05 -32.85 8.69
CA GLU A 26 13.21 -31.89 7.58
C GLU A 26 11.85 -31.42 7.07
N THR A 27 10.93 -32.39 6.79
CA THR A 27 9.56 -32.07 6.38
C THR A 27 8.57 -32.94 7.13
N GLU A 28 7.39 -32.37 7.40
CA GLU A 28 6.26 -33.09 7.97
C GLU A 28 4.99 -32.63 7.22
N LYS A 29 4.33 -33.58 6.55
CA LYS A 29 3.14 -33.32 5.73
C LYS A 29 2.02 -34.29 6.06
N VAL A 30 0.78 -33.81 5.97
CA VAL A 30 -0.43 -34.62 6.16
C VAL A 30 -1.08 -34.91 4.82
N TYR A 31 -1.41 -36.18 4.61
CA TYR A 31 -2.09 -36.67 3.42
C TYR A 31 -3.41 -37.38 3.79
N LYS A 32 -4.36 -37.30 2.88
CA LYS A 32 -5.59 -38.11 2.89
C LYS A 32 -5.74 -38.76 1.52
N LEU A 33 -5.61 -40.12 1.50
CA LEU A 33 -5.70 -40.92 0.28
C LEU A 33 -4.81 -40.39 -0.88
N GLY A 34 -3.58 -39.96 -0.56
CA GLY A 34 -2.58 -39.47 -1.52
C GLY A 34 -2.68 -37.98 -1.85
N ILE A 35 -3.65 -37.26 -1.29
CA ILE A 35 -3.84 -35.83 -1.51
C ILE A 35 -3.39 -35.07 -0.23
N GLU A 36 -2.67 -33.96 -0.39
CA GLU A 36 -2.28 -33.12 0.75
C GLU A 36 -3.57 -32.56 1.41
N ASP A 37 -3.77 -32.87 2.69
CA ASP A 37 -4.94 -32.45 3.47
C ASP A 37 -4.54 -32.28 4.94
N GLY A 38 -4.17 -31.06 5.30
CA GLY A 38 -3.61 -30.70 6.59
C GLY A 38 -2.41 -29.77 6.46
N TYR A 39 -1.43 -29.91 7.33
CA TYR A 39 -0.24 -29.07 7.32
C TYR A 39 0.88 -29.63 6.44
N ASP A 40 1.68 -28.72 5.85
CA ASP A 40 3.04 -28.96 5.32
C ASP A 40 4.00 -28.08 6.13
N ARG A 41 4.86 -28.70 6.92
CA ARG A 41 5.88 -28.05 7.74
C ARG A 41 7.27 -28.37 7.26
N ARG A 42 8.16 -27.39 7.25
CA ARG A 42 9.56 -27.56 6.92
C ARG A 42 10.44 -26.97 8.00
N TYR A 43 11.50 -27.68 8.31
CA TYR A 43 12.42 -27.32 9.37
C TYR A 43 13.84 -27.20 8.85
N GLY A 44 14.60 -26.29 9.42
CA GLY A 44 16.04 -26.22 9.22
C GLY A 44 16.76 -27.41 9.89
N SER A 45 18.02 -27.64 9.55
CA SER A 45 18.84 -28.68 10.16
C SER A 45 19.08 -28.48 11.66
N ASP A 46 18.88 -27.28 12.16
CA ASP A 46 18.87 -26.94 13.60
C ASP A 46 17.54 -27.29 14.31
N GLY A 47 16.49 -27.61 13.52
CA GLY A 47 15.13 -27.92 13.98
C GLY A 47 14.22 -26.68 14.06
N THR A 48 14.66 -25.52 13.57
CA THR A 48 13.80 -24.31 13.51
C THR A 48 12.76 -24.46 12.42
N LEU A 49 11.49 -24.16 12.73
CA LEU A 49 10.40 -24.15 11.76
C LEU A 49 10.60 -22.98 10.77
N THR A 50 10.74 -23.31 9.48
CA THR A 50 10.97 -22.34 8.40
C THR A 50 9.71 -22.08 7.57
N LEU A 51 8.81 -23.07 7.52
CA LEU A 51 7.58 -23.03 6.76
C LEU A 51 6.48 -23.79 7.50
N ASP A 52 5.29 -23.21 7.59
CA ASP A 52 4.07 -23.83 8.11
C ASP A 52 2.92 -23.45 7.18
N GLU A 53 2.44 -24.39 6.40
CA GLU A 53 1.43 -24.21 5.37
C GLU A 53 0.23 -25.13 5.65
N CYS A 54 -0.96 -24.70 5.27
CA CYS A 54 -2.18 -25.48 5.38
C CYS A 54 -2.76 -25.79 4.01
N TYR A 55 -3.18 -27.04 3.84
CA TYR A 55 -3.80 -27.55 2.61
C TYR A 55 -5.14 -28.22 2.94
N LYS A 56 -6.06 -28.15 2.00
CA LYS A 56 -7.31 -28.88 2.01
C LYS A 56 -7.60 -29.41 0.59
N ASP A 57 -7.82 -30.71 0.47
CA ASP A 57 -8.05 -31.36 -0.84
C ASP A 57 -7.01 -30.96 -1.89
N GLY A 58 -5.72 -30.91 -1.51
CA GLY A 58 -4.57 -30.55 -2.36
C GLY A 58 -4.45 -29.07 -2.71
N LYS A 59 -5.31 -28.21 -2.17
CA LYS A 59 -5.28 -26.76 -2.40
C LYS A 59 -4.84 -26.03 -1.14
N ARG A 60 -4.13 -24.91 -1.32
CA ARG A 60 -3.81 -24.01 -0.21
C ARG A 60 -5.09 -23.54 0.46
N ASP A 61 -5.22 -23.76 1.77
CA ASP A 61 -6.39 -23.35 2.54
C ASP A 61 -6.00 -23.05 3.99
N GLY A 62 -6.30 -21.84 4.46
CA GLY A 62 -5.93 -21.41 5.80
C GLY A 62 -4.67 -20.54 5.86
N LYS A 63 -4.06 -20.51 7.05
CA LYS A 63 -2.89 -19.68 7.37
C LYS A 63 -1.60 -20.33 6.86
N TRP A 64 -0.73 -19.49 6.30
CA TRP A 64 0.62 -19.81 5.88
C TRP A 64 1.63 -18.92 6.59
N THR A 65 2.67 -19.51 7.13
CA THR A 65 3.75 -18.79 7.80
C THR A 65 5.08 -19.20 7.15
N GLN A 66 5.85 -18.23 6.70
CA GLN A 66 7.15 -18.45 6.06
C GLN A 66 8.21 -17.60 6.74
N HIS A 67 9.33 -18.22 7.12
CA HIS A 67 10.53 -17.52 7.55
C HIS A 67 11.45 -17.36 6.34
N LEU A 68 11.69 -16.13 5.94
CA LEU A 68 12.41 -15.76 4.73
C LEU A 68 13.73 -15.08 5.11
N SER A 69 14.82 -15.53 4.51
CA SER A 69 16.12 -14.86 4.60
C SER A 69 16.45 -14.21 3.26
N SER A 70 16.88 -12.96 3.29
CA SER A 70 17.27 -12.21 2.11
C SER A 70 18.45 -11.29 2.40
N ASN A 71 19.06 -10.73 1.35
CA ASN A 71 20.12 -9.72 1.48
C ASN A 71 19.68 -8.46 2.23
N LEU A 72 18.36 -8.24 2.37
CA LEU A 72 17.77 -7.11 3.10
C LEU A 72 17.52 -7.42 4.59
N GLY A 73 17.66 -8.68 4.98
CA GLY A 73 17.43 -9.18 6.33
C GLY A 73 16.40 -10.30 6.40
N ASP A 74 16.32 -10.94 7.56
CA ASP A 74 15.35 -12.00 7.83
C ASP A 74 13.97 -11.41 8.12
N MET A 75 12.94 -12.11 7.66
CA MET A 75 11.55 -11.69 7.85
C MET A 75 10.61 -12.89 8.01
N VAL A 76 9.47 -12.64 8.60
CA VAL A 76 8.34 -13.57 8.67
C VAL A 76 7.21 -13.04 7.81
N ARG A 77 6.71 -13.86 6.90
CA ARG A 77 5.49 -13.61 6.14
C ARG A 77 4.36 -14.46 6.69
N ILE A 78 3.22 -13.84 6.93
CA ILE A 78 1.96 -14.51 7.22
C ILE A 78 0.99 -14.18 6.08
N SER A 79 0.39 -15.22 5.51
CA SER A 79 -0.57 -15.11 4.42
C SER A 79 -1.75 -16.07 4.64
N PHE A 80 -2.88 -15.76 4.03
CA PHE A 80 -4.09 -16.56 4.13
C PHE A 80 -4.59 -16.95 2.74
N TYR A 81 -5.03 -18.18 2.62
CA TYR A 81 -5.56 -18.75 1.38
C TYR A 81 -6.91 -19.41 1.63
N LYS A 82 -7.72 -19.47 0.59
CA LYS A 82 -8.98 -20.21 0.56
C LYS A 82 -9.15 -20.86 -0.81
N ASN A 83 -9.33 -22.19 -0.83
CA ASN A 83 -9.47 -22.96 -2.08
C ASN A 83 -8.36 -22.69 -3.11
N GLY A 84 -7.11 -22.48 -2.68
CA GLY A 84 -5.94 -22.22 -3.51
C GLY A 84 -5.71 -20.76 -3.88
N LEU A 85 -6.65 -19.86 -3.61
CA LEU A 85 -6.54 -18.43 -3.90
C LEU A 85 -6.14 -17.63 -2.66
N PRO A 86 -5.34 -16.55 -2.79
CA PRO A 86 -5.14 -15.58 -1.72
C PRO A 86 -6.49 -15.04 -1.21
N ASP A 87 -6.75 -15.16 0.10
CA ASP A 87 -7.98 -14.68 0.74
C ASP A 87 -7.71 -14.34 2.19
N GLY A 88 -7.87 -13.07 2.56
CA GLY A 88 -7.60 -12.56 3.90
C GLY A 88 -6.39 -11.64 3.98
N GLN A 89 -5.94 -11.40 5.21
CA GLN A 89 -4.84 -10.47 5.50
C GLN A 89 -3.47 -11.13 5.27
N TRP A 90 -2.55 -10.37 4.69
CA TRP A 90 -1.16 -10.73 4.54
C TRP A 90 -0.29 -9.72 5.28
N SER A 91 0.77 -10.19 5.90
CA SER A 91 1.73 -9.33 6.59
C SER A 91 3.15 -9.84 6.42
N GLU A 92 4.08 -8.91 6.36
CA GLU A 92 5.51 -9.18 6.46
C GLU A 92 6.06 -8.38 7.64
N THR A 93 6.88 -9.03 8.45
CA THR A 93 7.49 -8.45 9.65
C THR A 93 8.97 -8.80 9.66
N TRP A 94 9.82 -7.82 9.88
CA TRP A 94 11.25 -8.04 10.07
C TRP A 94 11.52 -8.86 11.33
N LYS A 95 12.68 -9.51 11.42
CA LYS A 95 13.08 -10.30 12.59
C LYS A 95 13.10 -9.48 13.90
N ASP A 96 13.31 -8.18 13.81
CA ASP A 96 13.26 -7.26 14.96
C ASP A 96 11.83 -6.87 15.39
N GLY A 97 10.81 -7.48 14.75
CA GLY A 97 9.39 -7.25 15.06
C GLY A 97 8.76 -6.05 14.34
N LYS A 98 9.55 -5.24 13.62
CA LYS A 98 8.99 -4.10 12.88
C LYS A 98 8.22 -4.54 11.64
N PRO A 99 7.09 -3.91 11.33
CA PRO A 99 6.33 -4.22 10.13
C PRO A 99 7.13 -3.84 8.88
N ARG A 100 7.01 -4.65 7.81
CA ARG A 100 7.51 -4.38 6.47
C ARG A 100 6.38 -4.11 5.49
N SER A 101 5.32 -4.91 5.54
CA SER A 101 4.13 -4.70 4.72
C SER A 101 2.88 -5.27 5.37
N LYS A 102 1.73 -4.68 5.04
CA LYS A 102 0.40 -5.23 5.29
C LYS A 102 -0.40 -5.14 4.00
N SER A 103 -1.15 -6.18 3.69
CA SER A 103 -2.00 -6.23 2.50
C SER A 103 -3.21 -7.12 2.76
N SER A 104 -4.20 -7.06 1.87
CA SER A 104 -5.40 -7.88 1.97
C SER A 104 -5.81 -8.36 0.58
N TYR A 105 -6.33 -9.56 0.54
CA TYR A 105 -6.86 -10.19 -0.68
C TYR A 105 -8.25 -10.74 -0.43
N LYS A 106 -9.04 -10.80 -1.49
CA LYS A 106 -10.32 -11.49 -1.51
C LYS A 106 -10.44 -12.24 -2.84
N ASP A 107 -10.70 -13.55 -2.75
CA ASP A 107 -10.85 -14.42 -3.93
C ASP A 107 -9.71 -14.24 -4.95
N GLY A 108 -8.47 -14.11 -4.48
CA GLY A 108 -7.25 -13.96 -5.27
C GLY A 108 -6.92 -12.53 -5.71
N LYS A 109 -7.82 -11.56 -5.50
CA LYS A 109 -7.66 -10.17 -5.93
C LYS A 109 -7.25 -9.26 -4.77
N LYS A 110 -6.50 -8.21 -5.07
CA LYS A 110 -6.17 -7.17 -4.10
C LYS A 110 -7.44 -6.47 -3.63
N GLU A 111 -7.61 -6.38 -2.29
CA GLU A 111 -8.78 -5.78 -1.67
C GLU A 111 -8.36 -5.02 -0.42
N GLY A 112 -8.97 -3.84 -0.17
CA GLY A 112 -8.69 -3.04 1.03
C GLY A 112 -7.35 -2.31 1.02
N VAL A 113 -6.87 -1.94 2.20
CA VAL A 113 -5.68 -1.08 2.37
C VAL A 113 -4.40 -1.91 2.35
N TRP A 114 -3.46 -1.50 1.53
CA TRP A 114 -2.11 -2.03 1.40
C TRP A 114 -1.12 -1.02 1.93
N ILE A 115 -0.27 -1.41 2.88
CA ILE A 115 0.70 -0.52 3.51
C ILE A 115 2.10 -1.11 3.35
N ARG A 116 3.03 -0.27 2.87
CA ARG A 116 4.46 -0.53 2.90
C ARG A 116 5.09 0.34 3.98
N TYR A 117 6.00 -0.27 4.75
CA TYR A 117 6.73 0.40 5.83
C TYR A 117 8.22 0.45 5.50
N GLY A 118 8.88 1.51 5.91
CA GLY A 118 10.33 1.63 5.90
C GLY A 118 10.99 0.79 6.97
N LYS A 119 12.31 0.67 6.93
CA LYS A 119 13.11 -0.10 7.90
C LYS A 119 12.89 0.35 9.35
N GLY A 120 12.52 1.60 9.59
CA GLY A 120 12.19 2.13 10.91
C GLY A 120 10.81 1.71 11.43
N GLY A 121 9.99 1.02 10.62
CA GLY A 121 8.61 0.63 10.96
C GLY A 121 7.59 1.76 10.75
N LYS A 122 8.01 2.92 10.21
CA LYS A 122 7.11 4.00 9.82
C LYS A 122 6.53 3.73 8.43
N PRO A 123 5.29 4.13 8.16
CA PRO A 123 4.71 3.94 6.83
C PRO A 123 5.47 4.77 5.78
N GLU A 124 5.66 4.22 4.59
CA GLU A 124 6.16 4.91 3.40
C GLU A 124 5.04 5.17 2.41
N LYS A 125 4.10 4.23 2.33
CA LYS A 125 2.99 4.32 1.40
C LYS A 125 1.82 3.47 1.87
N SER A 126 0.60 3.99 1.73
CA SER A 126 -0.64 3.22 1.80
C SER A 126 -1.43 3.41 0.50
N THR A 127 -2.12 2.36 0.06
CA THR A 127 -2.94 2.39 -1.17
C THR A 127 -4.17 1.52 -0.96
N THR A 128 -5.33 2.04 -1.26
CA THR A 128 -6.59 1.28 -1.19
C THR A 128 -6.89 0.65 -2.55
N TYR A 129 -7.17 -0.66 -2.52
CA TYR A 129 -7.51 -1.46 -3.70
C TYR A 129 -8.93 -2.03 -3.60
N LYS A 130 -9.54 -2.22 -4.75
CA LYS A 130 -10.78 -2.98 -4.94
C LYS A 130 -10.66 -3.77 -6.24
N ASN A 131 -10.76 -5.11 -6.15
CA ASN A 131 -10.63 -6.01 -7.31
C ASN A 131 -9.38 -5.74 -8.16
N ASP A 132 -8.18 -5.63 -7.53
CA ASP A 132 -6.87 -5.34 -8.13
C ASP A 132 -6.65 -3.89 -8.60
N GLU A 133 -7.67 -3.06 -8.69
CA GLU A 133 -7.56 -1.68 -9.11
C GLU A 133 -7.44 -0.73 -7.90
N LYS A 134 -6.67 0.36 -8.05
CA LYS A 134 -6.67 1.43 -7.06
C LYS A 134 -8.07 2.04 -6.99
N ASN A 135 -8.69 2.01 -5.82
CA ASN A 135 -10.04 2.52 -5.60
C ASN A 135 -10.16 3.02 -4.15
N GLY A 136 -10.13 4.32 -3.97
CA GLY A 136 -10.02 4.99 -2.68
C GLY A 136 -8.71 5.74 -2.53
N GLU A 137 -8.29 5.97 -1.29
CA GLU A 137 -7.15 6.81 -0.97
C GLU A 137 -5.80 6.10 -1.17
N GLU A 138 -4.82 6.84 -1.69
CA GLU A 138 -3.41 6.53 -1.67
C GLU A 138 -2.68 7.65 -0.93
N ILE A 139 -1.85 7.31 0.07
CA ILE A 139 -1.01 8.25 0.82
C ILE A 139 0.45 7.86 0.66
N THR A 140 1.30 8.82 0.30
CA THR A 140 2.76 8.74 0.50
C THR A 140 3.14 9.49 1.76
N TYR A 141 4.20 9.04 2.43
CA TYR A 141 4.62 9.59 3.71
C TYR A 141 6.06 10.06 3.63
N PHE A 142 6.37 11.10 4.35
CA PHE A 142 7.73 11.52 4.63
C PHE A 142 8.45 10.46 5.48
N THR A 143 9.77 10.59 5.58
CA THR A 143 10.62 9.64 6.35
C THR A 143 10.31 9.60 7.85
N ASP A 144 9.69 10.64 8.38
CA ASP A 144 9.21 10.70 9.77
C ASP A 144 7.85 10.00 9.98
N GLY A 145 7.18 9.61 8.88
CA GLY A 145 5.88 8.94 8.87
C GLY A 145 4.68 9.90 8.82
N THR A 146 4.92 11.21 8.68
CA THR A 146 3.85 12.19 8.41
C THR A 146 3.44 12.16 6.94
N PRO A 147 2.18 12.46 6.59
CA PRO A 147 1.72 12.50 5.21
C PRO A 147 2.49 13.50 4.34
N GLU A 148 2.96 13.05 3.17
CA GLU A 148 3.57 13.89 2.12
C GLU A 148 2.53 14.25 1.07
N LYS A 149 1.75 13.26 0.64
CA LYS A 149 0.72 13.42 -0.38
C LYS A 149 -0.42 12.44 -0.16
N SER A 150 -1.65 12.93 -0.29
CA SER A 150 -2.87 12.11 -0.34
C SER A 150 -3.55 12.29 -1.69
N SER A 151 -3.97 11.19 -2.31
CA SER A 151 -4.63 11.18 -3.62
C SER A 151 -5.81 10.22 -3.61
N ASN A 152 -6.90 10.59 -4.26
CA ASN A 152 -8.06 9.71 -4.40
C ASN A 152 -8.11 9.08 -5.78
N TYR A 153 -8.41 7.79 -5.82
CA TYR A 153 -8.53 6.99 -7.04
C TYR A 153 -9.93 6.39 -7.18
N LEU A 154 -10.40 6.30 -8.40
CA LEU A 154 -11.59 5.55 -8.80
C LEU A 154 -11.24 4.73 -10.04
N ASN A 155 -11.36 3.40 -9.93
CA ASN A 155 -11.07 2.45 -11.03
C ASN A 155 -9.70 2.72 -11.67
N GLY A 156 -8.66 2.82 -10.84
CA GLY A 156 -7.27 3.01 -11.24
C GLY A 156 -6.86 4.42 -11.65
N LYS A 157 -7.80 5.36 -11.80
CA LYS A 157 -7.54 6.75 -12.22
C LYS A 157 -7.69 7.72 -11.07
N LEU A 158 -6.87 8.79 -11.04
CA LEU A 158 -7.05 9.91 -10.10
C LEU A 158 -8.45 10.48 -10.26
N ASN A 159 -9.20 10.57 -9.15
CA ASN A 159 -10.57 11.08 -9.13
C ASN A 159 -10.89 11.63 -7.75
N GLY A 160 -11.19 12.91 -7.65
CA GLY A 160 -11.37 13.62 -6.39
C GLY A 160 -10.17 14.49 -6.04
N VAL A 161 -10.06 14.89 -4.77
CA VAL A 161 -9.03 15.83 -4.32
C VAL A 161 -7.70 15.10 -4.07
N THR A 162 -6.62 15.69 -4.59
CA THR A 162 -5.24 15.36 -4.24
C THR A 162 -4.67 16.50 -3.40
N LYS A 163 -4.03 16.16 -2.28
CA LYS A 163 -3.36 17.12 -1.37
C LYS A 163 -1.88 16.82 -1.26
N GLU A 164 -1.07 17.85 -1.19
CA GLU A 164 0.34 17.77 -0.82
C GLU A 164 0.56 18.56 0.47
N PHE A 165 1.54 18.14 1.28
CA PHE A 165 1.79 18.72 2.58
C PHE A 165 3.23 19.23 2.69
N TYR A 166 3.46 20.22 3.51
CA TYR A 166 4.79 20.68 3.88
C TYR A 166 5.39 19.73 4.92
N PHE A 167 6.66 19.39 4.75
CA PHE A 167 7.36 18.44 5.63
C PHE A 167 7.43 18.94 7.08
N GLU A 168 7.88 20.19 7.29
CA GLU A 168 8.15 20.69 8.65
C GLU A 168 6.86 21.02 9.41
N SER A 169 5.89 21.66 8.76
CA SER A 169 4.67 22.11 9.42
C SER A 169 3.53 21.12 9.40
N GLY A 170 3.57 20.12 8.49
CA GLY A 170 2.46 19.19 8.24
C GLY A 170 1.23 19.86 7.62
N LYS A 171 1.28 21.17 7.35
CA LYS A 171 0.16 21.91 6.79
C LYS A 171 -0.01 21.62 5.31
N CYS A 172 -1.23 21.78 4.80
CA CYS A 172 -1.50 21.61 3.38
C CYS A 172 -0.71 22.61 2.55
N LYS A 173 0.00 22.11 1.53
CA LYS A 173 0.77 22.89 0.57
C LYS A 173 -0.07 23.20 -0.67
N SER A 174 -0.81 22.20 -1.14
CA SER A 174 -1.68 22.32 -2.30
C SER A 174 -2.82 21.33 -2.29
N GLU A 175 -3.92 21.70 -2.91
CA GLU A 175 -5.07 20.86 -3.20
C GLU A 175 -5.43 21.01 -4.68
N TYR A 176 -5.62 19.88 -5.38
CA TYR A 176 -6.10 19.84 -6.76
C TYR A 176 -7.24 18.85 -6.89
N THR A 177 -8.27 19.24 -7.64
CA THR A 177 -9.35 18.33 -8.01
C THR A 177 -9.01 17.61 -9.31
N PHE A 178 -9.20 16.30 -9.32
CA PHE A 178 -8.99 15.44 -10.48
C PHE A 178 -10.29 14.75 -10.90
N LYS A 179 -10.46 14.57 -12.19
CA LYS A 179 -11.54 13.80 -12.78
C LYS A 179 -10.97 12.93 -13.89
N ASN A 180 -11.13 11.61 -13.77
CA ASN A 180 -10.61 10.63 -14.75
C ASN A 180 -9.11 10.76 -15.06
N GLY A 181 -8.30 11.18 -14.08
CA GLY A 181 -6.85 11.32 -14.22
C GLY A 181 -6.35 12.70 -14.60
N GLN A 182 -7.22 13.62 -15.00
CA GLN A 182 -6.87 15.00 -15.38
C GLN A 182 -7.27 16.00 -14.29
N ARG A 183 -6.49 17.07 -14.13
CA ARG A 183 -6.88 18.18 -13.24
C ARG A 183 -8.07 18.89 -13.84
N GLU A 184 -9.16 18.93 -13.07
CA GLU A 184 -10.44 19.46 -13.49
C GLU A 184 -11.15 20.10 -12.29
N GLY A 185 -11.48 21.39 -12.37
CA GLY A 185 -12.12 22.12 -11.28
C GLY A 185 -11.16 22.87 -10.38
N ALA A 186 -11.57 23.12 -9.14
CA ALA A 186 -10.88 23.99 -8.22
C ALA A 186 -9.52 23.46 -7.78
N TYR A 187 -8.56 24.37 -7.60
CA TYR A 187 -7.32 24.12 -6.89
C TYR A 187 -7.01 25.22 -5.88
N LYS A 188 -6.19 24.89 -4.87
CA LYS A 188 -5.67 25.82 -3.88
C LYS A 188 -4.21 25.55 -3.59
N ARG A 189 -3.46 26.60 -3.33
CA ARG A 189 -2.08 26.53 -2.85
C ARG A 189 -1.94 27.41 -1.62
N TYR A 190 -1.16 27.01 -0.67
CA TYR A 190 -1.01 27.66 0.62
C TYR A 190 0.45 28.03 0.86
N PHE A 191 0.69 29.02 1.70
CA PHE A 191 1.98 29.27 2.31
C PHE A 191 2.28 28.18 3.35
N ASP A 192 3.54 28.02 3.75
CA ASP A 192 3.94 27.07 4.82
C ASP A 192 3.37 27.44 6.20
N THR A 193 3.01 28.71 6.37
CA THR A 193 2.26 29.23 7.52
C THR A 193 0.79 28.80 7.54
N GLY A 194 0.26 28.31 6.38
CA GLY A 194 -1.08 27.77 6.20
C GLY A 194 -2.10 28.73 5.61
N GLU A 195 -1.73 29.99 5.40
CA GLU A 195 -2.59 30.97 4.73
C GLU A 195 -2.72 30.65 3.24
N LEU A 196 -3.89 30.97 2.67
CA LEU A 196 -4.14 30.80 1.24
C LEU A 196 -3.22 31.73 0.43
N ARG A 197 -2.41 31.15 -0.45
CA ARG A 197 -1.53 31.86 -1.38
C ARG A 197 -2.16 32.06 -2.74
N GLU A 198 -2.88 31.04 -3.22
CA GLU A 198 -3.46 31.02 -4.54
C GLU A 198 -4.66 30.09 -4.58
N GLU A 199 -5.69 30.46 -5.29
CA GLU A 199 -6.79 29.58 -5.66
C GLU A 199 -7.18 29.81 -7.11
N GLY A 200 -7.75 28.81 -7.75
CA GLY A 200 -8.18 28.91 -9.14
C GLY A 200 -8.92 27.69 -9.63
N CYS A 201 -8.98 27.60 -10.94
CA CYS A 201 -9.65 26.52 -11.64
C CYS A 201 -8.76 25.94 -12.73
N CYS A 202 -8.82 24.62 -12.91
CA CYS A 202 -8.22 23.87 -14.00
C CYS A 202 -9.29 23.32 -14.93
N GLU A 203 -9.00 23.30 -16.22
CA GLU A 203 -9.75 22.60 -17.26
C GLU A 203 -8.74 21.76 -18.06
N ALA A 204 -8.95 20.44 -18.13
CA ALA A 204 -8.11 19.50 -18.86
C ALA A 204 -6.60 19.73 -18.61
N ASP A 205 -6.18 19.71 -17.33
CA ASP A 205 -4.80 19.94 -16.82
C ASP A 205 -4.27 21.37 -16.97
N SER A 206 -5.00 22.28 -17.60
CA SER A 206 -4.60 23.68 -17.75
C SER A 206 -5.25 24.56 -16.69
N GLU A 207 -4.46 25.39 -16.02
CA GLU A 207 -4.99 26.44 -15.15
C GLU A 207 -5.57 27.54 -16.04
N VAL A 208 -6.85 27.87 -15.84
CA VAL A 208 -7.59 28.85 -16.69
C VAL A 208 -7.93 30.13 -15.97
N TYR A 209 -7.98 30.09 -14.65
CA TYR A 209 -8.30 31.23 -13.80
C TYR A 209 -7.55 31.11 -12.48
N ARG A 210 -7.08 32.24 -11.90
CA ARG A 210 -6.46 32.28 -10.59
C ARG A 210 -6.66 33.59 -9.84
N LYS A 211 -6.70 33.49 -8.52
CA LYS A 211 -6.51 34.58 -7.56
C LYS A 211 -5.24 34.32 -6.77
N GLU A 212 -4.41 35.33 -6.62
CA GLU A 212 -3.24 35.30 -5.75
C GLU A 212 -3.50 36.18 -4.51
N TYR A 213 -2.91 35.79 -3.38
CA TYR A 213 -3.06 36.49 -2.12
C TYR A 213 -1.68 36.80 -1.51
N TYR A 214 -1.60 37.90 -0.78
CA TYR A 214 -0.47 38.20 0.09
C TYR A 214 -0.51 37.31 1.34
N ALA A 215 0.62 37.21 2.07
CA ALA A 215 0.71 36.43 3.30
C ALA A 215 -0.20 37.00 4.43
N ASN A 216 -0.63 38.25 4.34
CA ASN A 216 -1.60 38.84 5.24
C ASN A 216 -3.07 38.52 4.87
N GLY A 217 -3.28 37.66 3.86
CA GLY A 217 -4.59 37.19 3.40
C GLY A 217 -5.31 38.16 2.44
N LYS A 218 -4.74 39.35 2.17
CA LYS A 218 -5.35 40.30 1.22
C LYS A 218 -5.14 39.83 -0.22
N LEU A 219 -6.13 40.07 -1.07
CA LEU A 219 -6.07 39.78 -2.50
C LEU A 219 -4.92 40.58 -3.16
N LYS A 220 -4.10 39.89 -3.95
CA LYS A 220 -2.97 40.49 -4.68
C LYS A 220 -3.30 40.69 -6.15
N SER A 221 -3.87 39.66 -6.77
CA SER A 221 -4.21 39.73 -8.20
C SER A 221 -5.31 38.75 -8.58
N VAL A 222 -6.01 39.08 -9.65
CA VAL A 222 -6.92 38.18 -10.38
C VAL A 222 -6.43 38.08 -11.81
N ALA A 223 -6.31 36.87 -12.33
CA ALA A 223 -5.89 36.63 -13.69
C ALA A 223 -6.66 35.48 -14.35
N GLU A 224 -6.87 35.58 -15.64
CA GLU A 224 -7.43 34.55 -16.50
C GLU A 224 -6.44 34.19 -17.60
N ARG A 225 -6.54 32.98 -18.13
CA ARG A 225 -5.74 32.55 -19.27
C ARG A 225 -6.43 32.91 -20.57
N LYS A 226 -5.72 33.65 -21.43
CA LYS A 226 -6.25 34.09 -22.73
C LYS A 226 -5.15 34.07 -23.78
N GLY A 227 -5.42 33.47 -24.94
CA GLY A 227 -4.44 33.45 -26.05
C GLY A 227 -3.10 32.76 -25.71
N GLY A 228 -3.11 31.74 -24.81
CA GLY A 228 -1.90 31.01 -24.41
C GLY A 228 -1.08 31.62 -23.28
N GLY A 229 -1.41 32.86 -22.82
CA GLY A 229 -0.76 33.57 -21.71
C GLY A 229 -1.73 33.93 -20.60
N TRP A 230 -1.17 34.42 -19.46
CA TRP A 230 -1.95 34.97 -18.37
C TRP A 230 -2.28 36.44 -18.63
N ASN A 231 -3.55 36.82 -18.52
CA ASN A 231 -4.02 38.19 -18.56
C ASN A 231 -4.44 38.59 -17.15
N THR A 232 -3.71 39.53 -16.52
CA THR A 232 -4.09 40.07 -15.20
C THR A 232 -5.26 41.04 -15.40
N ILE A 233 -6.36 40.73 -14.73
CA ILE A 233 -7.60 41.51 -14.80
C ILE A 233 -7.60 42.57 -13.69
N GLU A 234 -7.09 42.24 -12.53
CA GLU A 234 -7.06 43.11 -11.35
C GLU A 234 -5.74 42.94 -10.60
N ARG A 235 -5.24 44.02 -10.05
CA ARG A 235 -4.07 44.06 -9.19
C ARG A 235 -4.30 44.95 -7.99
N TYR A 236 -3.73 44.58 -6.84
CA TYR A 236 -3.88 45.25 -5.58
C TYR A 236 -2.55 45.32 -4.85
N ASP A 237 -2.32 46.34 -4.07
CA ASP A 237 -1.19 46.45 -3.16
C ASP A 237 -1.39 45.62 -1.87
N SER A 238 -0.38 45.58 -1.02
CA SER A 238 -0.44 44.83 0.25
C SER A 238 -1.41 45.40 1.27
N GLU A 239 -1.86 46.66 1.08
CA GLU A 239 -2.86 47.32 1.89
C GLU A 239 -4.29 47.05 1.38
N GLY A 240 -4.42 46.44 0.18
CA GLY A 240 -5.68 46.09 -0.46
C GLY A 240 -6.26 47.20 -1.33
N ASN A 241 -5.47 48.20 -1.69
CA ASN A 241 -5.90 49.27 -2.63
C ASN A 241 -5.69 48.75 -4.06
N LYS A 242 -6.63 49.02 -4.93
CA LYS A 242 -6.55 48.64 -6.35
C LYS A 242 -5.53 49.52 -7.07
N GLU A 243 -4.61 48.89 -7.81
CA GLU A 243 -3.63 49.52 -8.67
C GLU A 243 -4.17 49.80 -10.09
#